data_bc2d717a816c751e4d8654c81861d090
#
_entry.id   bc2d717a816c751e4d8654c81861d090
#
_cell.length_a   1.000
_cell.length_b   1.000
_cell.length_c   1.000
_cell.angle_alpha   90.00
_cell.angle_beta   90.00
_cell.angle_gamma   90.00
#
_symmetry.space_group_name_H-M   'P 1'
#
loop_
_entity.id
_entity.type
_entity.pdbx_description
1 polymer ?
#
loop_
_entity_poly.entity_id
_entity_poly.type
_entity_poly.pdbx_seq_one_letter_code
_entity_poly.pdbx_strand_id
1 'polypeptide(L)'
;MKYPPLLILPIVLAVSQAWADTDPVPEETVTLSPVTVTGTQQQKANRVTFNPKAALQPLPAGDGADLLQSVPNMSIIRKGGSSGDPLFRGLGGSRLSVNADDQFIYGGEVYYRSQTAARLPVLIDGSTLNGGCGMRMDPPTAYIHPNSFDQVVVTKGPQTVTQGMGLVSGSVQFIRKDPDFTEKPYNINATLTAGSNDRLDGSLEAEFGGKYGYVRTNISHNEADDYKDGDGNRIHSNFKRDSQMLQLGVTPTENTTIAGTYERSRAKVAYADRMMDGSKFDRDAWNIRFTQRNLTPWFSELELRYGKSEIDHVMDTYSLRTIYDRAGKQIKNANNPKRNTDTGRLKATFDWDKLNLQTGLDYLDDVHVARMERGGDGYSHKPYMPNQSFKQWGIFTEASWQQTDNQRWVAGLRHDQ
;
A
#
# COMPACT_ATOMS: atom_id res chain seq x y z
N MET A 1 5.02 -31.86 9.08
CA MET A 1 3.65 -32.37 8.85
C MET A 1 3.33 -32.12 7.39
N LYS A 2 3.11 -33.18 6.63
CA LYS A 2 2.82 -33.10 5.19
C LYS A 2 1.36 -32.67 5.00
N TYR A 3 1.12 -31.58 4.31
CA TYR A 3 -0.23 -31.18 3.88
C TYR A 3 -0.59 -31.97 2.62
N PRO A 4 -1.85 -32.43 2.46
CA PRO A 4 -2.29 -33.11 1.26
C PRO A 4 -2.45 -32.12 0.09
N PRO A 5 -2.20 -32.55 -1.17
CA PRO A 5 -2.42 -31.71 -2.34
C PRO A 5 -3.94 -31.60 -2.60
N LEU A 6 -4.48 -30.39 -2.56
CA LEU A 6 -5.89 -30.13 -2.76
C LEU A 6 -6.17 -29.75 -4.22
N LEU A 7 -6.90 -30.60 -4.93
CA LEU A 7 -7.96 -30.37 -5.91
C LEU A 7 -7.85 -29.19 -6.93
N ILE A 8 -6.73 -29.00 -7.58
CA ILE A 8 -6.64 -28.12 -8.76
C ILE A 8 -6.58 -28.92 -10.08
N LEU A 9 -6.46 -30.23 -10.01
CA LEU A 9 -6.24 -31.08 -11.18
C LEU A 9 -7.44 -31.23 -12.18
N PRO A 10 -8.72 -31.09 -11.82
CA PRO A 10 -9.79 -31.30 -12.81
C PRO A 10 -10.07 -30.11 -13.74
N ILE A 11 -9.63 -28.88 -13.39
CA ILE A 11 -9.93 -27.71 -14.25
C ILE A 11 -8.92 -27.59 -15.40
N VAL A 12 -7.68 -27.99 -15.22
CA VAL A 12 -6.65 -27.96 -16.28
C VAL A 12 -6.86 -29.07 -17.33
N LEU A 13 -7.39 -30.22 -16.94
CA LEU A 13 -7.68 -31.31 -17.86
C LEU A 13 -8.92 -31.10 -18.75
N ALA A 14 -9.86 -30.23 -18.35
CA ALA A 14 -11.04 -29.92 -19.16
C ALA A 14 -10.73 -28.98 -20.34
N VAL A 15 -9.66 -28.19 -20.26
CA VAL A 15 -9.24 -27.26 -21.31
C VAL A 15 -8.39 -27.97 -22.39
N SER A 16 -7.70 -29.06 -22.06
CA SER A 16 -6.83 -29.78 -23.01
C SER A 16 -7.56 -30.74 -23.94
N GLN A 17 -8.82 -31.11 -23.69
CA GLN A 17 -9.59 -32.00 -24.55
C GLN A 17 -10.47 -31.28 -25.60
N ALA A 18 -10.54 -29.95 -25.59
CA ALA A 18 -11.33 -29.19 -26.56
C ALA A 18 -10.55 -28.81 -27.84
N TRP A 19 -9.32 -29.32 -28.03
CA TRP A 19 -8.45 -28.90 -29.15
C TRP A 19 -8.12 -30.03 -30.16
N ALA A 20 -8.82 -31.12 -30.15
CA ALA A 20 -8.58 -32.24 -31.08
C ALA A 20 -9.86 -32.62 -31.84
N ASP A 21 -10.37 -31.74 -32.65
CA ASP A 21 -11.19 -32.04 -33.85
C ASP A 21 -11.63 -30.70 -34.48
N THR A 22 -10.90 -30.23 -35.50
CA THR A 22 -11.43 -29.21 -36.40
C THR A 22 -10.94 -29.51 -37.82
N ASP A 23 -11.90 -29.81 -38.68
CA ASP A 23 -11.76 -29.69 -40.13
C ASP A 23 -11.35 -28.23 -40.50
N PRO A 24 -10.65 -28.04 -41.62
CA PRO A 24 -10.20 -26.71 -42.01
C PRO A 24 -11.40 -25.82 -42.37
N VAL A 25 -11.72 -24.88 -41.49
CA VAL A 25 -12.69 -23.81 -41.75
C VAL A 25 -12.03 -22.76 -42.63
N PRO A 26 -12.72 -22.22 -43.67
CA PRO A 26 -12.20 -21.16 -44.53
C PRO A 26 -11.81 -19.92 -43.68
N GLU A 27 -10.67 -19.34 -44.00
CA GLU A 27 -10.17 -18.11 -43.39
C GLU A 27 -11.14 -16.93 -43.64
N GLU A 28 -12.18 -16.80 -42.85
CA GLU A 28 -12.84 -15.50 -42.69
C GLU A 28 -11.99 -14.64 -41.79
N THR A 29 -11.40 -13.61 -42.36
CA THR A 29 -10.73 -12.55 -41.62
C THR A 29 -11.72 -11.88 -40.68
N VAL A 30 -11.80 -12.35 -39.43
CA VAL A 30 -12.55 -11.68 -38.38
C VAL A 30 -11.81 -10.38 -38.03
N THR A 31 -12.29 -9.28 -38.58
CA THR A 31 -11.84 -7.96 -38.16
C THR A 31 -12.38 -7.72 -36.75
N LEU A 32 -11.57 -7.96 -35.76
CA LEU A 32 -11.89 -7.61 -34.38
C LEU A 32 -12.07 -6.10 -34.31
N SER A 33 -13.22 -5.64 -33.87
CA SER A 33 -13.43 -4.23 -33.53
C SER A 33 -12.35 -3.80 -32.54
N PRO A 34 -11.71 -2.64 -32.72
CA PRO A 34 -10.68 -2.18 -31.79
C PRO A 34 -11.28 -2.12 -30.38
N VAL A 35 -10.72 -2.89 -29.46
CA VAL A 35 -11.05 -2.78 -28.03
C VAL A 35 -10.48 -1.45 -27.58
N THR A 36 -11.31 -0.43 -27.58
CA THR A 36 -10.94 0.86 -26.99
C THR A 36 -11.02 0.71 -25.48
N VAL A 37 -9.88 0.47 -24.83
CA VAL A 37 -9.78 0.53 -23.38
C VAL A 37 -9.87 2.01 -22.99
N THR A 38 -11.07 2.51 -22.81
CA THR A 38 -11.33 3.81 -22.19
C THR A 38 -11.18 3.66 -20.69
N GLY A 39 -9.95 3.60 -20.22
CA GLY A 39 -9.63 3.94 -18.85
C GLY A 39 -9.94 5.43 -18.67
N THR A 40 -11.08 5.76 -18.07
CA THR A 40 -11.44 7.14 -17.76
C THR A 40 -10.52 7.65 -16.64
N GLN A 41 -9.30 8.05 -17.01
CA GLN A 41 -8.48 8.91 -16.17
C GLN A 41 -9.14 10.29 -16.18
N GLN A 42 -9.87 10.66 -15.13
CA GLN A 42 -10.22 12.05 -14.93
C GLN A 42 -8.96 12.83 -14.57
N GLN A 43 -8.25 13.30 -15.56
CA GLN A 43 -7.07 14.14 -15.38
C GLN A 43 -7.51 15.60 -15.20
N LYS A 44 -7.54 16.06 -13.96
CA LYS A 44 -7.38 17.49 -13.69
C LYS A 44 -5.87 17.79 -13.72
N ALA A 45 -5.45 18.99 -14.11
CA ALA A 45 -4.04 19.34 -14.31
C ALA A 45 -3.11 18.95 -13.12
N ASN A 46 -3.64 18.95 -11.91
CA ASN A 46 -2.92 18.66 -10.66
C ASN A 46 -3.38 17.39 -9.93
N ARG A 47 -4.32 16.61 -10.51
CA ARG A 47 -4.87 15.41 -9.86
C ARG A 47 -5.09 14.31 -10.88
N VAL A 48 -4.58 13.12 -10.60
CA VAL A 48 -4.83 11.89 -11.37
C VAL A 48 -5.62 10.94 -10.49
N THR A 49 -6.73 10.42 -11.01
CA THR A 49 -7.57 9.46 -10.32
C THR A 49 -7.78 8.25 -11.23
N PHE A 50 -7.59 7.05 -10.73
CA PHE A 50 -7.78 5.82 -11.49
C PHE A 50 -8.20 4.64 -10.62
N ASN A 51 -8.73 3.60 -11.26
CA ASN A 51 -9.06 2.34 -10.61
C ASN A 51 -7.83 1.42 -10.62
N PRO A 52 -7.31 1.00 -9.46
CA PRO A 52 -6.14 0.11 -9.38
C PRO A 52 -6.40 -1.31 -9.91
N LYS A 53 -7.65 -1.72 -10.00
CA LYS A 53 -8.08 -3.02 -10.54
C LYS A 53 -8.15 -3.03 -12.07
N ALA A 54 -8.20 -1.84 -12.71
CA ALA A 54 -8.12 -1.72 -14.17
C ALA A 54 -6.67 -1.90 -14.61
N ALA A 55 -6.44 -2.70 -15.64
CA ALA A 55 -5.12 -2.93 -16.20
C ALA A 55 -4.55 -1.64 -16.79
N LEU A 56 -3.64 -0.97 -16.07
CA LEU A 56 -2.88 0.19 -16.55
C LEU A 56 -1.55 -0.22 -17.18
N GLN A 57 -1.15 -1.47 -16.99
CA GLN A 57 0.08 -2.09 -17.47
C GLN A 57 -0.23 -3.48 -18.04
N PRO A 58 0.67 -4.05 -18.88
CA PRO A 58 0.46 -5.42 -19.39
C PRO A 58 0.40 -6.48 -18.29
N LEU A 59 0.93 -6.20 -17.10
CA LEU A 59 0.89 -7.10 -15.95
C LEU A 59 0.27 -6.39 -14.75
N PRO A 60 -0.48 -7.12 -13.89
CA PRO A 60 -0.95 -6.59 -12.63
C PRO A 60 0.20 -6.08 -11.76
N ALA A 61 -0.02 -4.98 -11.07
CA ALA A 61 0.96 -4.42 -10.15
C ALA A 61 1.15 -5.32 -8.92
N GLY A 62 2.40 -5.64 -8.58
CA GLY A 62 2.74 -6.48 -7.43
C GLY A 62 2.70 -5.73 -6.09
N ASP A 63 2.86 -4.41 -6.11
CA ASP A 63 2.78 -3.53 -4.94
C ASP A 63 2.22 -2.15 -5.29
N GLY A 64 2.01 -1.31 -4.28
CA GLY A 64 1.50 0.03 -4.49
C GLY A 64 2.43 0.94 -5.31
N ALA A 65 3.73 0.66 -5.34
CA ALA A 65 4.67 1.44 -6.14
C ALA A 65 4.62 1.07 -7.62
N ASP A 66 4.49 -0.22 -7.95
CA ASP A 66 4.34 -0.68 -9.33
C ASP A 66 3.19 0.04 -10.04
N LEU A 67 2.08 0.13 -9.34
CA LEU A 67 0.88 0.80 -9.86
C LEU A 67 1.14 2.27 -10.20
N LEU A 68 1.99 2.94 -9.42
CA LEU A 68 2.29 4.35 -9.58
C LEU A 68 3.23 4.65 -10.76
N GLN A 69 3.91 3.66 -11.35
CA GLN A 69 4.76 3.86 -12.53
C GLN A 69 3.99 4.38 -13.74
N SER A 70 2.71 4.04 -13.84
CA SER A 70 1.84 4.52 -14.93
C SER A 70 1.45 6.01 -14.80
N VAL A 71 1.71 6.62 -13.64
CA VAL A 71 1.38 8.03 -13.40
C VAL A 71 2.51 8.94 -13.90
N PRO A 72 2.22 9.91 -14.76
CA PRO A 72 3.24 10.83 -15.27
C PRO A 72 4.00 11.55 -14.15
N ASN A 73 5.34 11.61 -14.29
CA ASN A 73 6.29 12.17 -13.33
C ASN A 73 6.48 11.35 -12.03
N MET A 74 5.93 10.14 -11.97
CA MET A 74 6.30 9.16 -10.94
C MET A 74 7.46 8.30 -11.42
N SER A 75 8.37 7.98 -10.52
CA SER A 75 9.43 7.00 -10.71
C SER A 75 9.55 6.13 -9.47
N ILE A 76 10.13 4.95 -9.62
CA ILE A 76 10.19 3.98 -8.54
C ILE A 76 11.65 3.55 -8.33
N ILE A 77 12.12 3.61 -7.09
CA ILE A 77 13.37 2.97 -6.69
C ILE A 77 13.03 1.57 -6.21
N ARG A 78 13.42 0.55 -6.96
CA ARG A 78 13.23 -0.85 -6.54
C ARG A 78 14.10 -1.16 -5.33
N LYS A 79 13.50 -1.86 -4.36
CA LYS A 79 14.15 -2.25 -3.10
C LYS A 79 14.37 -3.75 -2.98
N GLY A 80 14.05 -4.50 -4.03
CA GLY A 80 14.07 -5.97 -4.08
C GLY A 80 12.66 -6.55 -3.96
N GLY A 81 12.44 -7.70 -4.59
CA GLY A 81 11.14 -8.38 -4.65
C GLY A 81 10.03 -7.48 -5.17
N SER A 82 8.86 -7.61 -4.59
CA SER A 82 7.70 -6.75 -4.84
C SER A 82 7.72 -5.50 -3.93
N SER A 83 8.85 -4.81 -3.83
CA SER A 83 9.01 -3.64 -2.97
C SER A 83 9.61 -2.47 -3.75
N GLY A 84 8.89 -1.38 -3.86
CA GLY A 84 9.29 -0.17 -4.54
C GLY A 84 8.99 1.09 -3.74
N ASP A 85 9.90 2.06 -3.82
CA ASP A 85 9.81 3.35 -3.17
C ASP A 85 9.44 4.43 -4.19
N PRO A 86 8.23 5.01 -4.14
CA PRO A 86 7.78 5.97 -5.13
C PRO A 86 8.43 7.34 -4.94
N LEU A 87 8.80 7.96 -6.06
CA LEU A 87 9.25 9.33 -6.14
C LEU A 87 8.35 10.10 -7.11
N PHE A 88 7.98 11.29 -6.74
CA PHE A 88 7.31 12.23 -7.62
C PHE A 88 8.25 13.37 -7.98
N ARG A 89 8.56 13.54 -9.28
CA ARG A 89 9.57 14.50 -9.77
C ARG A 89 10.92 14.35 -9.06
N GLY A 90 11.36 13.12 -8.79
CA GLY A 90 12.60 12.83 -8.06
C GLY A 90 12.53 13.05 -6.54
N LEU A 91 11.40 13.49 -6.00
CA LEU A 91 11.22 13.71 -4.57
C LEU A 91 10.45 12.53 -3.95
N GLY A 92 11.06 11.88 -2.98
CA GLY A 92 10.50 10.74 -2.25
C GLY A 92 10.69 10.90 -0.74
N GLY A 93 10.50 9.79 -0.03
CA GLY A 93 10.64 9.80 1.42
C GLY A 93 9.64 10.72 2.09
N SER A 94 10.13 11.59 2.96
CA SER A 94 9.31 12.57 3.70
C SER A 94 8.63 13.64 2.86
N ARG A 95 8.91 13.70 1.57
CA ARG A 95 8.36 14.71 0.67
C ARG A 95 7.15 14.25 -0.12
N LEU A 96 6.85 12.95 -0.09
CA LEU A 96 5.69 12.34 -0.73
C LEU A 96 4.85 11.61 0.31
N SER A 97 3.63 12.07 0.55
CA SER A 97 2.68 11.39 1.41
C SER A 97 1.95 10.28 0.66
N VAL A 98 1.88 9.10 1.27
CA VAL A 98 1.10 7.97 0.77
C VAL A 98 0.07 7.59 1.83
N ASN A 99 -1.19 7.49 1.44
CA ASN A 99 -2.30 7.17 2.32
C ASN A 99 -3.06 5.94 1.82
N ALA A 100 -3.49 5.10 2.72
CA ALA A 100 -4.41 4.01 2.44
C ALA A 100 -5.63 4.12 3.36
N ASP A 101 -6.82 4.16 2.78
CA ASP A 101 -8.09 4.37 3.48
C ASP A 101 -8.07 5.56 4.44
N ASP A 102 -7.49 6.70 4.00
CA ASP A 102 -7.22 7.87 4.83
C ASP A 102 -6.32 7.60 6.06
N GLN A 103 -5.77 6.42 6.19
CA GLN A 103 -4.62 6.21 7.05
C GLN A 103 -3.37 6.71 6.32
N PHE A 104 -2.60 7.50 7.03
CA PHE A 104 -1.38 8.03 6.46
C PHE A 104 -0.32 6.95 6.39
N ILE A 105 0.16 6.67 5.19
CA ILE A 105 1.28 5.77 4.92
C ILE A 105 2.46 6.63 4.51
N TYR A 106 3.46 6.69 5.36
CA TYR A 106 4.53 7.64 5.18
C TYR A 106 5.92 7.01 5.22
N GLY A 107 6.80 7.46 4.37
CA GLY A 107 8.16 7.01 4.34
C GLY A 107 9.12 7.96 5.04
N GLY A 108 9.17 7.93 6.36
CA GLY A 108 10.20 8.63 7.11
C GLY A 108 11.57 7.93 6.99
N GLU A 109 12.64 8.68 6.84
CA GLU A 109 13.98 8.16 7.00
C GLU A 109 14.27 8.00 8.50
N VAL A 110 14.46 6.76 8.93
CA VAL A 110 15.00 6.50 10.27
C VAL A 110 16.51 6.53 10.16
N TYR A 111 17.14 7.57 10.67
CA TYR A 111 18.57 7.61 10.78
C TYR A 111 19.01 6.73 11.95
N TYR A 112 19.76 5.68 11.65
CA TYR A 112 20.55 5.03 12.66
C TYR A 112 21.53 6.04 13.26
N ARG A 113 21.60 6.09 14.57
CA ARG A 113 22.60 6.81 15.35
C ARG A 113 23.97 6.12 15.20
N SER A 114 24.50 6.02 13.99
CA SER A 114 25.90 5.71 13.75
C SER A 114 26.58 6.97 13.24
N GLN A 115 27.15 7.69 14.17
CA GLN A 115 28.36 8.50 14.09
C GLN A 115 28.64 9.42 12.91
N THR A 116 27.77 9.59 11.95
CA THR A 116 27.92 10.64 10.97
C THR A 116 26.81 11.66 11.13
N ALA A 117 27.14 12.66 11.90
CA ALA A 117 26.55 13.98 11.90
C ALA A 117 25.06 14.01 11.56
N ALA A 118 24.30 13.96 12.63
CA ALA A 118 23.06 14.69 12.70
C ALA A 118 23.05 15.85 11.74
N ARG A 119 22.37 15.77 10.67
CA ARG A 119 21.87 16.93 9.97
C ARG A 119 20.52 16.61 9.39
N LEU A 120 19.62 17.18 10.08
CA LEU A 120 18.21 17.36 9.96
C LEU A 120 17.44 16.27 10.71
N PRO A 121 16.75 16.68 11.76
CA PRO A 121 15.64 15.91 12.21
C PRO A 121 14.81 15.68 10.96
N VAL A 122 14.49 14.46 10.71
CA VAL A 122 13.47 14.11 9.78
C VAL A 122 12.19 14.57 10.40
N LEU A 123 12.06 15.80 10.34
CA LEU A 123 10.85 16.44 10.63
C LEU A 123 10.00 16.28 9.43
N ILE A 124 8.99 15.53 9.71
CA ILE A 124 7.80 16.30 9.83
C ILE A 124 7.16 16.47 8.53
N ASP A 125 6.67 15.38 8.00
CA ASP A 125 5.49 15.55 7.21
C ASP A 125 4.51 14.51 7.73
N GLY A 126 3.63 14.98 8.60
CA GLY A 126 2.71 14.17 9.36
C GLY A 126 2.18 13.03 8.56
N SER A 127 2.35 12.02 8.97
CA SER A 127 1.82 10.84 9.61
C SER A 127 1.19 9.81 8.68
N THR A 128 1.19 8.56 8.72
CA THR A 128 2.38 7.82 8.85
C THR A 128 2.06 6.36 8.86
N LEU A 129 2.29 5.69 7.84
CA LEU A 129 2.79 4.35 7.91
C LEU A 129 4.22 4.41 7.42
N ASN A 130 5.14 4.25 8.33
CA ASN A 130 6.54 4.15 7.99
C ASN A 130 6.89 2.67 7.82
N GLY A 131 7.80 2.35 6.89
CA GLY A 131 8.46 1.07 6.93
C GLY A 131 9.25 0.88 8.23
N GLY A 132 9.54 -0.34 8.60
CA GLY A 132 10.33 -0.65 9.79
C GLY A 132 11.81 -0.32 9.62
N CYS A 133 12.32 -0.32 8.38
CA CYS A 133 13.73 -0.15 8.09
C CYS A 133 14.10 1.29 7.76
N GLY A 134 15.05 1.85 8.51
CA GLY A 134 15.59 3.17 8.24
C GLY A 134 16.30 3.33 6.89
N MET A 135 16.75 2.22 6.30
CA MET A 135 17.29 2.19 4.95
C MET A 135 16.21 2.04 3.87
N ARG A 136 14.94 2.13 4.25
CA ARG A 136 13.77 2.04 3.35
C ARG A 136 13.75 0.77 2.51
N MET A 137 14.08 -0.36 3.12
CA MET A 137 14.01 -1.68 2.47
C MET A 137 12.56 -2.14 2.33
N ASP A 138 11.69 -1.68 3.22
CA ASP A 138 10.25 -1.88 3.25
C ASP A 138 9.54 -0.52 3.21
N PRO A 139 9.57 0.20 2.07
CA PRO A 139 8.82 1.45 1.95
C PRO A 139 7.32 1.18 2.17
N PRO A 140 6.53 2.18 2.57
CA PRO A 140 5.10 1.99 2.87
C PRO A 140 4.31 1.29 1.77
N THR A 141 4.61 1.61 0.52
CA THR A 141 4.00 1.00 -0.68
C THR A 141 4.22 -0.50 -0.79
N ALA A 142 5.26 -1.03 -0.12
CA ALA A 142 5.49 -2.46 -0.03
C ALA A 142 4.38 -3.22 0.71
N TYR A 143 3.66 -2.57 1.60
CA TYR A 143 2.55 -3.14 2.36
C TYR A 143 1.19 -2.93 1.71
N ILE A 144 1.15 -2.28 0.54
CA ILE A 144 -0.07 -2.01 -0.22
C ILE A 144 -0.21 -3.05 -1.34
N HIS A 145 -1.27 -3.84 -1.27
CA HIS A 145 -1.69 -4.67 -2.38
C HIS A 145 -2.73 -3.89 -3.23
N PRO A 146 -2.41 -3.53 -4.49
CA PRO A 146 -3.25 -2.62 -5.29
C PRO A 146 -4.71 -3.06 -5.42
N ASN A 147 -4.94 -4.35 -5.65
CA ASN A 147 -6.29 -4.90 -5.88
C ASN A 147 -7.19 -4.88 -4.64
N SER A 148 -6.67 -4.53 -3.47
CA SER A 148 -7.49 -4.34 -2.26
C SER A 148 -8.12 -2.95 -2.14
N PHE A 149 -7.92 -2.08 -3.15
CA PHE A 149 -8.44 -0.72 -3.18
C PHE A 149 -9.29 -0.48 -4.44
N ASP A 150 -10.22 0.45 -4.35
CA ASP A 150 -11.15 0.77 -5.45
C ASP A 150 -10.73 2.01 -6.23
N GLN A 151 -9.93 2.85 -5.61
CA GLN A 151 -9.48 4.09 -6.22
C GLN A 151 -8.10 4.49 -5.73
N VAL A 152 -7.28 5.00 -6.64
CA VAL A 152 -6.03 5.70 -6.30
C VAL A 152 -6.14 7.14 -6.77
N VAL A 153 -5.78 8.06 -5.88
CA VAL A 153 -5.75 9.50 -6.15
C VAL A 153 -4.34 10.00 -5.96
N VAL A 154 -3.74 10.52 -7.01
CA VAL A 154 -2.43 11.19 -6.97
C VAL A 154 -2.66 12.69 -7.10
N THR A 155 -2.35 13.44 -6.05
CA THR A 155 -2.38 14.91 -6.05
C THR A 155 -0.96 15.42 -6.24
N LYS A 156 -0.75 16.25 -7.25
CA LYS A 156 0.56 16.76 -7.67
C LYS A 156 0.83 18.12 -7.01
N GLY A 157 1.90 18.19 -6.22
CA GLY A 157 2.29 19.40 -5.49
C GLY A 157 1.50 19.62 -4.19
N PRO A 158 1.79 20.71 -3.47
CA PRO A 158 1.16 21.05 -2.19
C PRO A 158 -0.25 21.65 -2.41
N GLN A 159 -1.19 20.86 -2.92
CA GLN A 159 -2.51 21.31 -3.38
C GLN A 159 -3.59 21.18 -2.32
N THR A 160 -3.27 20.65 -1.14
CA THR A 160 -4.25 20.45 -0.06
C THR A 160 -3.56 20.40 1.30
N VAL A 161 -4.24 20.87 2.32
CA VAL A 161 -3.81 20.77 3.72
C VAL A 161 -4.53 19.63 4.45
N THR A 162 -5.48 18.98 3.79
CA THR A 162 -6.31 17.92 4.39
C THR A 162 -5.62 16.56 4.44
N GLN A 163 -4.46 16.41 3.78
CA GLN A 163 -3.75 15.13 3.62
C GLN A 163 -2.51 14.99 4.53
N GLY A 164 -2.40 15.76 5.57
CA GLY A 164 -1.26 15.78 6.49
C GLY A 164 -0.31 16.95 6.25
N MET A 165 0.79 16.98 7.00
CA MET A 165 1.80 18.04 6.93
C MET A 165 2.74 17.91 5.73
N GLY A 166 3.28 19.07 5.30
CA GLY A 166 4.54 19.12 4.55
C GLY A 166 4.49 18.49 3.15
N LEU A 167 3.34 18.46 2.51
CA LEU A 167 3.18 17.92 1.16
C LEU A 167 3.94 18.76 0.13
N VAL A 168 5.26 18.56 0.05
CA VAL A 168 6.11 19.34 -0.86
C VAL A 168 5.93 18.87 -2.30
N SER A 169 5.97 17.56 -2.54
CA SER A 169 5.89 17.01 -3.90
C SER A 169 4.47 16.56 -4.28
N GLY A 170 3.69 16.11 -3.33
CA GLY A 170 2.33 15.64 -3.58
C GLY A 170 1.86 14.58 -2.59
N SER A 171 0.70 13.99 -2.86
CA SER A 171 0.13 12.89 -2.08
C SER A 171 -0.41 11.78 -2.98
N VAL A 172 -0.37 10.56 -2.46
CA VAL A 172 -1.01 9.39 -3.05
C VAL A 172 -1.98 8.79 -2.03
N GLN A 173 -3.23 8.63 -2.43
CA GLN A 173 -4.26 8.01 -1.61
C GLN A 173 -4.73 6.71 -2.26
N PHE A 174 -4.74 5.64 -1.50
CA PHE A 174 -5.38 4.38 -1.83
C PHE A 174 -6.69 4.31 -1.05
N ILE A 175 -7.81 4.21 -1.74
CA ILE A 175 -9.14 4.39 -1.18
C ILE A 175 -9.97 3.13 -1.40
N ARG A 176 -10.55 2.60 -0.32
CA ARG A 176 -11.64 1.61 -0.35
C ARG A 176 -12.96 2.37 -0.23
N LYS A 177 -13.82 2.21 -1.23
CA LYS A 177 -15.18 2.73 -1.20
C LYS A 177 -16.07 1.78 -0.41
N ASP A 178 -17.14 2.30 0.17
CA ASP A 178 -18.19 1.43 0.69
C ASP A 178 -18.76 0.62 -0.47
N PRO A 179 -18.89 -0.73 -0.35
CA PRO A 179 -19.43 -1.57 -1.41
C PRO A 179 -20.90 -1.21 -1.73
N ASP A 180 -21.26 -1.30 -2.99
CA ASP A 180 -22.63 -1.13 -3.47
C ASP A 180 -23.25 -2.49 -3.81
N PHE A 181 -24.36 -2.83 -3.14
CA PHE A 181 -25.10 -4.06 -3.29
C PHE A 181 -26.52 -3.85 -3.84
N THR A 182 -26.77 -2.73 -4.52
CA THR A 182 -28.08 -2.43 -5.10
C THR A 182 -28.46 -3.37 -6.23
N GLU A 183 -27.49 -3.81 -7.05
CA GLU A 183 -27.72 -4.73 -8.17
C GLU A 183 -27.49 -6.20 -7.77
N LYS A 184 -26.45 -6.48 -6.98
CA LYS A 184 -26.05 -7.85 -6.61
C LYS A 184 -25.57 -7.89 -5.16
N PRO A 185 -25.88 -8.97 -4.41
CA PRO A 185 -25.46 -9.11 -3.01
C PRO A 185 -23.99 -9.52 -2.87
N TYR A 186 -23.23 -9.61 -3.95
CA TYR A 186 -21.83 -9.98 -3.95
C TYR A 186 -21.06 -9.35 -5.10
N ASN A 187 -19.75 -9.19 -4.89
CA ASN A 187 -18.78 -8.85 -5.91
C ASN A 187 -17.50 -9.69 -5.69
N ILE A 188 -16.97 -10.28 -6.76
CA ILE A 188 -15.77 -11.11 -6.69
C ILE A 188 -14.81 -10.67 -7.81
N ASN A 189 -13.57 -10.40 -7.44
CA ASN A 189 -12.50 -10.03 -8.35
C ASN A 189 -11.26 -10.90 -8.06
N ALA A 190 -10.73 -11.55 -9.11
CA ALA A 190 -9.56 -12.40 -8.98
C ALA A 190 -8.56 -12.08 -10.08
N THR A 191 -7.28 -12.13 -9.73
CA THR A 191 -6.17 -12.01 -10.67
C THR A 191 -5.16 -13.11 -10.42
N LEU A 192 -4.57 -13.63 -11.51
CA LEU A 192 -3.49 -14.59 -11.47
C LEU A 192 -2.47 -14.23 -12.54
N THR A 193 -1.21 -14.18 -12.16
CA THR A 193 -0.08 -13.93 -13.06
C THR A 193 0.99 -14.98 -12.83
N ALA A 194 1.43 -15.65 -13.89
CA ALA A 194 2.57 -16.54 -13.88
C ALA A 194 3.66 -15.99 -14.80
N GLY A 195 4.91 -16.17 -14.45
CA GLY A 195 6.03 -15.61 -15.21
C GLY A 195 7.31 -16.44 -15.07
N SER A 196 8.39 -15.93 -15.64
CA SER A 196 9.71 -16.51 -15.51
C SER A 196 10.20 -16.53 -14.05
N ASN A 197 11.16 -17.39 -13.74
CA ASN A 197 11.73 -17.58 -12.40
C ASN A 197 10.67 -18.02 -11.38
N ASP A 198 9.80 -18.94 -11.80
CA ASP A 198 8.70 -19.49 -10.99
C ASP A 198 7.82 -18.41 -10.34
N ARG A 199 7.71 -17.27 -11.01
CA ARG A 199 6.87 -16.16 -10.53
C ARG A 199 5.41 -16.58 -10.53
N LEU A 200 4.78 -16.40 -9.38
CA LEU A 200 3.33 -16.58 -9.19
C LEU A 200 2.78 -15.44 -8.34
N ASP A 201 1.92 -14.62 -8.95
CA ASP A 201 1.19 -13.56 -8.24
C ASP A 201 -0.30 -13.84 -8.34
N GLY A 202 -0.99 -13.88 -7.22
CA GLY A 202 -2.43 -14.11 -7.15
C GLY A 202 -3.12 -13.16 -6.19
N SER A 203 -4.36 -12.78 -6.51
CA SER A 203 -5.22 -12.01 -5.62
C SER A 203 -6.66 -12.43 -5.81
N LEU A 204 -7.36 -12.54 -4.68
CA LEU A 204 -8.80 -12.76 -4.62
C LEU A 204 -9.42 -11.72 -3.69
N GLU A 205 -10.35 -10.93 -4.21
CA GLU A 205 -11.23 -10.08 -3.43
C GLU A 205 -12.65 -10.63 -3.52
N ALA A 206 -13.34 -10.66 -2.38
CA ALA A 206 -14.74 -11.03 -2.30
C ALA A 206 -15.47 -10.07 -1.36
N GLU A 207 -16.62 -9.60 -1.81
CA GLU A 207 -17.53 -8.73 -1.08
C GLU A 207 -18.91 -9.39 -1.06
N PHE A 208 -19.53 -9.41 0.12
CA PHE A 208 -20.88 -9.91 0.33
C PHE A 208 -21.62 -8.96 1.23
N GLY A 209 -22.86 -8.62 0.89
CA GLY A 209 -23.61 -7.71 1.74
C GLY A 209 -25.00 -7.35 1.20
N GLY A 210 -25.54 -6.32 1.80
CA GLY A 210 -26.84 -5.76 1.47
C GLY A 210 -27.13 -4.50 2.27
N LYS A 211 -28.41 -4.16 2.42
CA LYS A 211 -28.88 -2.91 3.00
C LYS A 211 -28.30 -2.58 4.39
N TYR A 212 -28.04 -3.60 5.23
CA TYR A 212 -27.69 -3.38 6.64
C TYR A 212 -26.23 -3.60 6.97
N GLY A 213 -25.42 -4.05 6.00
CA GLY A 213 -23.99 -4.23 6.22
C GLY A 213 -23.35 -5.16 5.21
N TYR A 214 -22.03 -5.33 5.37
CA TYR A 214 -21.23 -6.09 4.43
C TYR A 214 -19.99 -6.71 5.09
N VAL A 215 -19.49 -7.72 4.39
CA VAL A 215 -18.18 -8.32 4.61
C VAL A 215 -17.38 -8.16 3.32
N ARG A 216 -16.15 -7.68 3.43
CA ARG A 216 -15.20 -7.62 2.33
C ARG A 216 -13.89 -8.29 2.76
N THR A 217 -13.32 -9.11 1.92
CA THR A 217 -12.01 -9.72 2.14
C THR A 217 -11.14 -9.60 0.90
N ASN A 218 -9.84 -9.46 1.10
CA ASN A 218 -8.84 -9.58 0.04
C ASN A 218 -7.71 -10.48 0.54
N ILE A 219 -7.30 -11.44 -0.28
CA ILE A 219 -6.16 -12.33 -0.04
C ILE A 219 -5.26 -12.21 -1.25
N SER A 220 -3.97 -12.01 -1.02
CA SER A 220 -2.98 -11.96 -2.09
C SER A 220 -1.72 -12.73 -1.75
N HIS A 221 -1.11 -13.29 -2.79
CA HIS A 221 0.14 -14.03 -2.74
C HIS A 221 1.03 -13.55 -3.89
N ASN A 222 2.29 -13.27 -3.60
CA ASN A 222 3.28 -12.89 -4.57
C ASN A 222 4.59 -13.64 -4.26
N GLU A 223 5.14 -14.36 -5.22
CA GLU A 223 6.44 -15.00 -5.08
C GLU A 223 7.19 -15.07 -6.41
N ALA A 224 8.51 -15.09 -6.34
CA ALA A 224 9.38 -15.47 -7.43
C ALA A 224 10.68 -16.04 -6.88
N ASP A 225 11.29 -16.95 -7.63
CA ASP A 225 12.62 -17.49 -7.36
C ASP A 225 13.73 -16.55 -7.83
N ASP A 226 14.98 -16.92 -7.53
CA ASP A 226 16.17 -16.22 -7.98
C ASP A 226 16.21 -16.16 -9.53
N TYR A 227 16.38 -14.97 -10.09
CA TYR A 227 16.55 -14.83 -11.54
C TYR A 227 17.99 -15.16 -11.98
N LYS A 228 18.18 -15.35 -13.28
CA LYS A 228 19.50 -15.48 -13.90
C LYS A 228 19.84 -14.20 -14.66
N ASP A 229 21.07 -13.73 -14.52
CA ASP A 229 21.62 -12.62 -15.31
C ASP A 229 21.87 -13.02 -16.78
N GLY A 230 22.36 -12.07 -17.58
CA GLY A 230 22.66 -12.29 -19.00
C GLY A 230 23.76 -13.33 -19.26
N ASP A 231 24.60 -13.61 -18.29
CA ASP A 231 25.66 -14.63 -18.34
C ASP A 231 25.22 -15.99 -17.78
N GLY A 232 23.95 -16.09 -17.35
CA GLY A 232 23.36 -17.31 -16.78
C GLY A 232 23.62 -17.53 -15.29
N ASN A 233 24.28 -16.61 -14.60
CA ASN A 233 24.51 -16.71 -13.18
C ASN A 233 23.22 -16.51 -12.38
N ARG A 234 23.01 -17.36 -11.38
CA ARG A 234 21.88 -17.23 -10.46
C ARG A 234 22.10 -16.05 -9.52
N ILE A 235 21.15 -15.11 -9.50
CA ILE A 235 21.17 -13.91 -8.68
C ILE A 235 20.25 -14.09 -7.49
N HIS A 236 20.77 -13.93 -6.28
CA HIS A 236 20.03 -14.06 -5.02
C HIS A 236 18.98 -12.95 -4.88
N SER A 237 17.75 -13.21 -5.32
CA SER A 237 16.70 -12.21 -5.53
C SER A 237 15.29 -12.71 -5.25
N ASN A 238 15.17 -13.96 -4.74
CA ASN A 238 13.87 -14.54 -4.46
C ASN A 238 13.08 -13.73 -3.42
N PHE A 239 11.77 -13.79 -3.53
CA PHE A 239 10.88 -13.15 -2.58
C PHE A 239 9.58 -13.92 -2.46
N LYS A 240 8.91 -13.69 -1.33
CA LYS A 240 7.58 -14.19 -1.07
C LYS A 240 6.82 -13.18 -0.21
N ARG A 241 5.56 -12.91 -0.56
CA ARG A 241 4.66 -12.07 0.22
C ARG A 241 3.26 -12.67 0.25
N ASP A 242 2.69 -12.75 1.43
CA ASP A 242 1.30 -13.08 1.68
C ASP A 242 0.62 -11.88 2.36
N SER A 243 -0.54 -11.44 1.85
CA SER A 243 -1.31 -10.36 2.45
C SER A 243 -2.78 -10.75 2.55
N GLN A 244 -3.42 -10.29 3.61
CA GLN A 244 -4.83 -10.55 3.91
C GLN A 244 -5.48 -9.28 4.45
N MET A 245 -6.72 -9.05 4.05
CA MET A 245 -7.56 -7.98 4.57
C MET A 245 -8.95 -8.53 4.83
N LEU A 246 -9.53 -8.15 5.96
CA LEU A 246 -10.93 -8.37 6.31
C LEU A 246 -11.54 -7.05 6.74
N GLN A 247 -12.64 -6.66 6.11
CA GLN A 247 -13.44 -5.51 6.51
C GLN A 247 -14.87 -5.94 6.80
N LEU A 248 -15.38 -5.49 7.92
CA LEU A 248 -16.78 -5.64 8.31
C LEU A 248 -17.40 -4.25 8.37
N GLY A 249 -18.52 -4.07 7.70
CA GLY A 249 -19.28 -2.82 7.72
C GLY A 249 -20.72 -3.04 8.14
N VAL A 250 -21.25 -2.13 8.94
CA VAL A 250 -22.67 -2.05 9.25
C VAL A 250 -23.21 -0.70 8.76
N THR A 251 -24.39 -0.72 8.16
CA THR A 251 -25.06 0.43 7.56
C THR A 251 -26.46 0.56 8.17
N PRO A 252 -26.55 1.07 9.44
CA PRO A 252 -27.82 1.18 10.15
C PRO A 252 -28.84 2.04 9.40
N THR A 253 -28.36 3.02 8.66
CA THR A 253 -29.14 3.87 7.73
C THR A 253 -28.37 4.05 6.43
N GLU A 254 -29.02 4.56 5.40
CA GLU A 254 -28.38 4.90 4.11
C GLU A 254 -27.26 5.94 4.24
N ASN A 255 -27.31 6.74 5.31
CA ASN A 255 -26.34 7.81 5.58
C ASN A 255 -25.30 7.46 6.63
N THR A 256 -25.42 6.28 7.29
CA THR A 256 -24.53 5.90 8.39
C THR A 256 -23.73 4.64 8.03
N THR A 257 -22.41 4.71 8.11
CA THR A 257 -21.53 3.56 7.96
C THR A 257 -20.61 3.46 9.17
N ILE A 258 -20.50 2.27 9.74
CA ILE A 258 -19.48 1.91 10.72
C ILE A 258 -18.71 0.73 10.15
N ALA A 259 -17.41 0.88 9.93
CA ALA A 259 -16.59 -0.17 9.35
C ALA A 259 -15.33 -0.42 10.17
N GLY A 260 -15.02 -1.70 10.38
CA GLY A 260 -13.78 -2.16 10.98
C GLY A 260 -12.96 -2.93 9.95
N THR A 261 -11.68 -2.63 9.83
CA THR A 261 -10.76 -3.32 8.91
C THR A 261 -9.56 -3.88 9.66
N TYR A 262 -9.21 -5.12 9.37
CA TYR A 262 -7.97 -5.75 9.80
C TYR A 262 -7.13 -6.12 8.57
N GLU A 263 -5.84 -5.81 8.62
CA GLU A 263 -4.88 -6.12 7.57
C GLU A 263 -3.68 -6.86 8.15
N ARG A 264 -3.20 -7.83 7.40
CA ARG A 264 -2.01 -8.60 7.73
C ARG A 264 -1.15 -8.77 6.48
N SER A 265 0.16 -8.52 6.59
CA SER A 265 1.14 -8.79 5.52
C SER A 265 2.36 -9.48 6.12
N ARG A 266 2.89 -10.46 5.39
CA ARG A 266 4.07 -11.24 5.77
C ARG A 266 4.94 -11.38 4.53
N ALA A 267 6.22 -10.98 4.61
CA ALA A 267 7.12 -11.11 3.48
C ALA A 267 8.54 -11.50 3.87
N LYS A 268 9.24 -12.12 2.89
CA LYS A 268 10.67 -12.38 2.91
C LYS A 268 11.26 -11.96 1.57
N VAL A 269 12.45 -11.37 1.59
CA VAL A 269 13.10 -10.82 0.39
C VAL A 269 14.59 -11.04 0.43
N ALA A 270 15.12 -11.67 -0.60
CA ALA A 270 16.57 -11.82 -0.83
C ALA A 270 17.12 -10.61 -1.59
N TYR A 271 18.35 -10.22 -1.29
CA TYR A 271 19.02 -9.06 -1.88
C TYR A 271 20.39 -9.41 -2.43
N ALA A 272 20.59 -9.26 -3.74
CA ALA A 272 21.86 -9.52 -4.39
C ALA A 272 22.96 -8.53 -3.99
N ASP A 273 22.58 -7.27 -3.81
CA ASP A 273 23.47 -6.12 -3.59
C ASP A 273 23.78 -5.82 -2.12
N ARG A 274 23.26 -6.66 -1.20
CA ARG A 274 23.37 -6.41 0.24
C ARG A 274 23.92 -7.60 1.00
N MET A 275 24.50 -7.32 2.16
CA MET A 275 25.00 -8.37 3.05
C MET A 275 23.91 -9.02 3.91
N MET A 276 22.73 -8.41 4.03
CA MET A 276 21.61 -8.91 4.81
C MET A 276 20.39 -9.07 3.94
N ASP A 277 19.60 -10.10 4.21
CA ASP A 277 18.31 -10.35 3.60
C ASP A 277 17.17 -9.94 4.54
N GLY A 278 16.04 -9.58 3.97
CA GLY A 278 14.80 -9.36 4.70
C GLY A 278 14.14 -10.68 5.07
N SER A 279 14.48 -11.21 6.22
CA SER A 279 13.94 -12.50 6.68
C SER A 279 12.53 -12.37 7.28
N LYS A 280 12.12 -11.16 7.61
CA LYS A 280 10.80 -10.85 8.16
C LYS A 280 10.40 -9.42 7.84
N PHE A 281 9.33 -9.25 7.09
CA PHE A 281 8.64 -7.99 6.82
C PHE A 281 7.17 -8.18 7.18
N ASP A 282 6.87 -8.09 8.45
CA ASP A 282 5.55 -8.36 9.00
C ASP A 282 4.85 -7.06 9.35
N ARG A 283 3.58 -6.95 8.95
CA ARG A 283 2.68 -5.89 9.35
C ARG A 283 1.36 -6.48 9.80
N ASP A 284 0.86 -6.01 10.92
CA ASP A 284 -0.52 -6.17 11.37
C ASP A 284 -1.11 -4.77 11.59
N ALA A 285 -2.31 -4.54 11.09
CA ALA A 285 -2.99 -3.26 11.27
C ALA A 285 -4.49 -3.45 11.42
N TRP A 286 -5.11 -2.54 12.14
CA TRP A 286 -6.55 -2.45 12.21
C TRP A 286 -6.99 -0.98 12.21
N ASN A 287 -8.18 -0.73 11.71
CA ASN A 287 -8.81 0.57 11.78
C ASN A 287 -10.32 0.45 12.00
N ILE A 288 -10.89 1.50 12.58
CA ILE A 288 -12.33 1.70 12.70
C ILE A 288 -12.65 3.05 12.05
N ARG A 289 -13.70 3.07 11.25
CA ARG A 289 -14.26 4.25 10.60
C ARG A 289 -15.73 4.38 10.95
N PHE A 290 -16.13 5.56 11.36
CA PHE A 290 -17.51 5.98 11.43
C PHE A 290 -17.72 7.11 10.40
N THR A 291 -18.75 7.00 9.59
CA THR A 291 -19.14 8.03 8.62
C THR A 291 -20.64 8.29 8.74
N GLN A 292 -21.01 9.55 8.93
CA GLN A 292 -22.38 10.03 8.89
C GLN A 292 -22.50 11.05 7.76
N ARG A 293 -23.39 10.79 6.81
CA ARG A 293 -23.64 11.69 5.67
C ARG A 293 -24.96 12.40 5.84
N ASN A 294 -25.11 13.51 5.12
CA ASN A 294 -26.38 14.27 5.03
C ASN A 294 -26.99 14.62 6.40
N LEU A 295 -26.15 15.10 7.34
CA LEU A 295 -26.63 15.51 8.66
C LEU A 295 -27.60 16.69 8.56
N THR A 296 -27.30 17.64 7.67
CA THR A 296 -28.18 18.73 7.26
C THR A 296 -27.95 19.01 5.77
N PRO A 297 -28.77 19.84 5.09
CA PRO A 297 -28.52 20.20 3.70
C PRO A 297 -27.16 20.82 3.40
N TRP A 298 -26.50 21.39 4.40
CA TRP A 298 -25.20 22.04 4.28
C TRP A 298 -24.08 21.33 5.06
N PHE A 299 -24.40 20.39 5.96
CA PHE A 299 -23.42 19.54 6.64
C PHE A 299 -23.44 18.16 6.02
N SER A 300 -22.62 17.98 4.98
CA SER A 300 -22.68 16.80 4.10
C SER A 300 -22.05 15.56 4.71
N GLU A 301 -20.96 15.67 5.50
CA GLU A 301 -20.30 14.49 6.06
C GLU A 301 -19.56 14.79 7.36
N LEU A 302 -19.71 13.89 8.32
CA LEU A 302 -18.86 13.75 9.50
C LEU A 302 -18.18 12.39 9.45
N GLU A 303 -16.85 12.38 9.55
CA GLU A 303 -16.04 11.17 9.56
C GLU A 303 -15.15 11.13 10.80
N LEU A 304 -15.15 10.00 11.49
CA LEU A 304 -14.23 9.68 12.56
C LEU A 304 -13.47 8.41 12.18
N ARG A 305 -12.15 8.45 12.31
CA ARG A 305 -11.27 7.30 12.10
C ARG A 305 -10.30 7.15 13.25
N TYR A 306 -9.99 5.90 13.55
CA TYR A 306 -8.87 5.53 14.38
C TYR A 306 -8.26 4.24 13.87
N GLY A 307 -6.94 4.16 13.84
CA GLY A 307 -6.23 2.99 13.38
C GLY A 307 -4.90 2.81 14.06
N LYS A 308 -4.46 1.55 14.09
CA LYS A 308 -3.18 1.13 14.63
C LYS A 308 -2.47 0.23 13.63
N SER A 309 -1.16 0.45 13.46
CA SER A 309 -0.29 -0.39 12.64
C SER A 309 0.95 -0.80 13.42
N GLU A 310 1.26 -2.09 13.38
CA GLU A 310 2.46 -2.66 13.96
C GLU A 310 3.30 -3.28 12.86
N ILE A 311 4.56 -2.90 12.77
CA ILE A 311 5.55 -3.46 11.84
C ILE A 311 6.67 -4.12 12.63
N ASP A 312 6.99 -5.36 12.27
CA ASP A 312 8.13 -6.10 12.78
C ASP A 312 9.01 -6.51 11.59
N HIS A 313 10.15 -5.88 11.48
CA HIS A 313 11.07 -6.03 10.36
C HIS A 313 12.39 -6.65 10.84
N VAL A 314 12.87 -7.68 10.15
CA VAL A 314 14.15 -8.32 10.44
C VAL A 314 14.98 -8.40 9.18
N MET A 315 16.21 -7.89 9.28
CA MET A 315 17.28 -8.13 8.31
C MET A 315 18.35 -8.97 8.98
N ASP A 316 18.75 -10.08 8.34
CA ASP A 316 19.83 -10.89 8.86
C ASP A 316 20.76 -11.49 7.76
N THR A 317 21.87 -12.09 8.21
CA THR A 317 22.90 -12.67 7.34
C THR A 317 22.83 -14.19 7.26
N TYR A 318 21.77 -14.83 7.79
CA TYR A 318 21.78 -16.28 7.99
C TYR A 318 20.44 -17.01 7.73
N SER A 319 19.33 -16.29 7.57
CA SER A 319 18.00 -16.94 7.38
C SER A 319 17.74 -17.34 5.93
N LEU A 320 18.08 -16.50 4.95
CA LEU A 320 17.87 -16.76 3.52
C LEU A 320 19.15 -17.15 2.78
N ARG A 321 20.30 -16.84 3.35
CA ARG A 321 21.64 -17.29 2.90
C ARG A 321 22.59 -17.38 4.09
N THR A 322 23.72 -18.06 3.91
CA THR A 322 24.78 -18.09 4.91
C THR A 322 25.98 -17.31 4.41
N ILE A 323 26.43 -16.33 5.20
CA ILE A 323 27.61 -15.50 4.91
C ILE A 323 28.72 -15.91 5.84
N TYR A 324 29.95 -16.02 5.30
CA TYR A 324 31.16 -16.38 6.04
C TYR A 324 32.16 -15.21 6.00
N ASP A 325 32.92 -15.04 7.06
CA ASP A 325 34.06 -14.13 7.10
C ASP A 325 35.27 -14.75 6.36
N ARG A 326 36.39 -13.98 6.30
CA ARG A 326 37.62 -14.44 5.64
C ARG A 326 38.27 -15.64 6.32
N ALA A 327 37.94 -15.92 7.57
CA ALA A 327 38.42 -17.06 8.35
C ALA A 327 37.51 -18.30 8.22
N GLY A 328 36.46 -18.23 7.39
CA GLY A 328 35.46 -19.29 7.21
C GLY A 328 34.44 -19.42 8.35
N LYS A 329 34.36 -18.45 9.26
CA LYS A 329 33.39 -18.46 10.32
C LYS A 329 32.10 -17.79 9.84
N GLN A 330 30.94 -18.42 10.12
CA GLN A 330 29.63 -17.86 9.79
C GLN A 330 29.42 -16.49 10.48
N ILE A 331 29.03 -15.50 9.71
CA ILE A 331 28.63 -14.19 10.21
C ILE A 331 27.15 -14.25 10.60
N LYS A 332 26.82 -14.08 11.88
CA LYS A 332 25.48 -14.07 12.41
C LYS A 332 25.13 -12.66 12.91
N ASN A 333 24.76 -11.80 11.98
CA ASN A 333 24.30 -10.46 12.28
C ASN A 333 22.79 -10.34 11.99
N ALA A 334 22.08 -9.62 12.84
CA ALA A 334 20.69 -9.31 12.62
C ALA A 334 20.35 -7.89 13.10
N ASN A 335 19.41 -7.26 12.44
CA ASN A 335 18.82 -6.00 12.82
C ASN A 335 17.31 -6.15 12.79
N ASN A 336 16.66 -5.89 13.93
CA ASN A 336 15.22 -6.02 14.10
C ASN A 336 14.61 -4.71 14.61
N PRO A 337 14.32 -3.76 13.72
CA PRO A 337 13.45 -2.66 14.04
C PRO A 337 12.00 -3.11 14.17
N LYS A 338 11.27 -2.46 15.07
CA LYS A 338 9.83 -2.58 15.25
C LYS A 338 9.21 -1.19 15.31
N ARG A 339 8.05 -1.02 14.70
CA ARG A 339 7.34 0.25 14.68
C ARG A 339 5.88 0.08 15.02
N ASN A 340 5.38 0.92 15.92
CA ASN A 340 3.98 1.02 16.30
C ASN A 340 3.49 2.42 15.98
N THR A 341 2.39 2.50 15.23
CA THR A 341 1.82 3.77 14.80
C THR A 341 0.33 3.77 15.13
N ASP A 342 -0.11 4.73 15.91
CA ASP A 342 -1.51 5.02 16.19
C ASP A 342 -1.90 6.31 15.46
N THR A 343 -3.02 6.29 14.74
CA THR A 343 -3.53 7.43 13.98
C THR A 343 -4.99 7.69 14.30
N GLY A 344 -5.36 8.95 14.37
CA GLY A 344 -6.75 9.38 14.56
C GLY A 344 -7.10 10.52 13.64
N ARG A 345 -8.35 10.57 13.18
CA ARG A 345 -8.87 11.68 12.36
C ARG A 345 -10.32 11.94 12.70
N LEU A 346 -10.65 13.21 12.87
CA LEU A 346 -12.01 13.72 12.83
C LEU A 346 -12.09 14.73 11.68
N LYS A 347 -13.01 14.52 10.74
CA LYS A 347 -13.22 15.40 9.59
C LYS A 347 -14.69 15.75 9.45
N ALA A 348 -14.99 17.02 9.25
CA ALA A 348 -16.31 17.53 8.90
C ALA A 348 -16.25 18.19 7.52
N THR A 349 -17.25 17.91 6.68
CA THR A 349 -17.40 18.47 5.35
C THR A 349 -18.72 19.21 5.27
N PHE A 350 -18.66 20.45 4.79
CA PHE A 350 -19.80 21.33 4.60
C PHE A 350 -19.89 21.73 3.14
N ASP A 351 -21.08 21.67 2.58
CA ASP A 351 -21.37 21.99 1.20
C ASP A 351 -22.46 23.05 1.10
N TRP A 352 -22.15 24.14 0.43
CA TRP A 352 -23.09 25.22 0.07
C TRP A 352 -22.94 25.49 -1.42
N ASP A 353 -23.92 25.18 -2.24
CA ASP A 353 -23.93 25.41 -3.69
C ASP A 353 -22.51 25.39 -4.34
N LYS A 354 -21.79 26.52 -4.27
CA LYS A 354 -20.47 26.71 -4.88
C LYS A 354 -19.29 26.58 -3.90
N LEU A 355 -19.55 26.46 -2.61
CA LEU A 355 -18.52 26.42 -1.57
C LEU A 355 -18.52 25.07 -0.86
N ASN A 356 -17.39 24.37 -0.93
CA ASN A 356 -17.09 23.21 -0.10
C ASN A 356 -16.06 23.60 0.97
N LEU A 357 -16.34 23.32 2.22
CA LEU A 357 -15.44 23.52 3.35
C LEU A 357 -15.17 22.19 4.03
N GLN A 358 -13.91 21.84 4.20
CA GLN A 358 -13.46 20.72 5.00
C GLN A 358 -12.65 21.21 6.19
N THR A 359 -12.96 20.71 7.37
CA THR A 359 -12.19 21.01 8.59
C THR A 359 -12.00 19.75 9.40
N GLY A 360 -10.93 19.68 10.19
CA GLY A 360 -10.69 18.47 10.96
C GLY A 360 -9.49 18.53 11.89
N LEU A 361 -9.35 17.45 12.63
CA LEU A 361 -8.28 17.19 13.56
C LEU A 361 -7.58 15.89 13.16
N ASP A 362 -6.26 15.88 13.20
CA ASP A 362 -5.41 14.70 13.03
C ASP A 362 -4.64 14.42 14.32
N TYR A 363 -4.47 13.14 14.61
CA TYR A 363 -3.61 12.63 15.68
C TYR A 363 -2.66 11.57 15.15
N LEU A 364 -1.43 11.62 15.60
CA LEU A 364 -0.41 10.61 15.34
C LEU A 364 0.39 10.34 16.62
N ASP A 365 0.62 9.06 16.89
CA ASP A 365 1.62 8.60 17.84
C ASP A 365 2.42 7.47 17.18
N ASP A 366 3.71 7.70 16.97
CA ASP A 366 4.58 6.80 16.23
C ASP A 366 5.81 6.48 17.07
N VAL A 367 6.01 5.20 17.38
CA VAL A 367 7.10 4.72 18.21
C VAL A 367 7.92 3.71 17.43
N HIS A 368 9.20 4.00 17.23
CA HIS A 368 10.17 3.13 16.60
C HIS A 368 11.20 2.68 17.64
N VAL A 369 11.36 1.35 17.73
CA VAL A 369 12.37 0.70 18.58
C VAL A 369 13.18 -0.26 17.73
N ALA A 370 14.39 -0.58 18.15
CA ALA A 370 15.24 -1.54 17.45
C ALA A 370 16.06 -2.37 18.41
N ARG A 371 16.39 -3.57 17.98
CA ARG A 371 17.40 -4.43 18.61
C ARG A 371 18.33 -5.00 17.54
N MET A 372 19.58 -5.24 17.90
CA MET A 372 20.60 -5.73 16.97
C MET A 372 21.40 -6.86 17.59
N GLU A 373 21.89 -7.74 16.75
CA GLU A 373 22.84 -8.78 17.11
C GLU A 373 24.04 -8.76 16.15
N ARG A 374 25.24 -8.93 16.69
CA ARG A 374 26.48 -9.02 15.92
C ARG A 374 27.28 -10.24 16.41
N GLY A 375 27.29 -11.30 15.59
CA GLY A 375 28.10 -12.48 15.83
C GLY A 375 27.68 -13.36 17.01
N GLY A 376 26.46 -13.25 17.53
CA GLY A 376 26.03 -13.92 18.74
C GLY A 376 24.92 -14.96 18.56
N ASP A 377 24.15 -15.21 19.63
CA ASP A 377 23.18 -16.31 19.75
C ASP A 377 21.79 -15.97 19.23
N GLY A 378 21.62 -14.78 18.63
CA GLY A 378 20.38 -14.32 18.02
C GLY A 378 19.79 -13.06 18.67
N TYR A 379 19.15 -12.24 17.84
CA TYR A 379 18.60 -10.94 18.24
C TYR A 379 17.37 -11.05 19.14
N SER A 380 16.66 -12.16 19.14
CA SER A 380 15.40 -12.34 19.87
C SER A 380 15.53 -12.22 21.38
N HIS A 381 16.73 -12.52 21.92
CA HIS A 381 17.03 -12.41 23.34
C HIS A 381 17.45 -10.99 23.79
N LYS A 382 17.68 -10.10 22.83
CA LYS A 382 18.05 -8.71 23.13
C LYS A 382 16.83 -7.86 23.40
N PRO A 383 16.88 -6.94 24.39
CA PRO A 383 15.82 -5.98 24.59
C PRO A 383 15.73 -4.99 23.43
N TYR A 384 14.54 -4.53 23.14
CA TYR A 384 14.37 -3.39 22.23
C TYR A 384 14.86 -2.11 22.90
N MET A 385 15.61 -1.35 22.16
CA MET A 385 16.07 -0.02 22.56
C MET A 385 15.24 1.05 21.85
N PRO A 386 14.84 2.13 22.55
CA PRO A 386 14.18 3.26 21.90
C PRO A 386 15.07 3.84 20.81
N ASN A 387 14.50 4.10 19.65
CA ASN A 387 15.20 4.76 18.55
C ASN A 387 14.61 6.13 18.25
N GLN A 388 13.29 6.19 18.04
CA GLN A 388 12.58 7.42 17.75
C GLN A 388 11.13 7.31 18.23
N SER A 389 10.59 8.43 18.72
CA SER A 389 9.16 8.58 18.94
C SER A 389 8.71 9.93 18.40
N PHE A 390 7.51 9.96 17.88
CA PHE A 390 6.91 11.16 17.32
C PHE A 390 5.42 11.21 17.69
N LYS A 391 4.98 12.29 18.28
CA LYS A 391 3.59 12.52 18.66
C LYS A 391 3.15 13.87 18.12
N GLN A 392 2.00 13.87 17.45
CA GLN A 392 1.53 15.05 16.75
C GLN A 392 0.01 15.21 16.84
N TRP A 393 -0.41 16.47 16.91
CA TRP A 393 -1.77 16.90 16.67
C TRP A 393 -1.79 17.93 15.55
N GLY A 394 -2.74 17.81 14.65
CA GLY A 394 -2.93 18.76 13.57
C GLY A 394 -4.39 19.24 13.51
N ILE A 395 -4.59 20.53 13.31
CA ILE A 395 -5.88 21.10 12.94
C ILE A 395 -5.78 21.66 11.54
N PHE A 396 -6.78 21.40 10.71
CA PHE A 396 -6.81 21.90 9.34
C PHE A 396 -8.19 22.42 8.95
N THR A 397 -8.19 23.36 8.01
CA THR A 397 -9.39 23.85 7.35
C THR A 397 -9.04 24.17 5.90
N GLU A 398 -9.83 23.68 4.95
CA GLU A 398 -9.68 23.94 3.52
C GLU A 398 -11.02 24.30 2.90
N ALA A 399 -11.07 25.44 2.23
CA ALA A 399 -12.22 25.91 1.48
C ALA A 399 -11.96 25.80 -0.02
N SER A 400 -12.92 25.28 -0.76
CA SER A 400 -12.91 25.19 -2.22
C SER A 400 -14.14 25.90 -2.77
N TRP A 401 -13.93 26.98 -3.51
CA TRP A 401 -14.99 27.79 -4.09
C TRP A 401 -14.99 27.70 -5.62
N GLN A 402 -16.09 27.16 -6.18
CA GLN A 402 -16.34 27.11 -7.61
C GLN A 402 -16.95 28.43 -8.07
N GLN A 403 -16.11 29.37 -8.47
CA GLN A 403 -16.56 30.71 -8.89
C GLN A 403 -17.36 30.65 -10.19
N THR A 404 -16.84 29.94 -11.19
CA THR A 404 -17.46 29.66 -12.48
C THR A 404 -17.21 28.22 -12.87
N ASP A 405 -17.78 27.71 -13.97
CA ASP A 405 -17.55 26.34 -14.45
C ASP A 405 -16.07 26.04 -14.70
N ASN A 406 -15.28 27.04 -15.04
CA ASN A 406 -13.85 26.91 -15.38
C ASN A 406 -12.89 27.46 -14.31
N GLN A 407 -13.41 28.08 -13.25
CA GLN A 407 -12.58 28.72 -12.22
C GLN A 407 -12.94 28.21 -10.83
N ARG A 408 -11.97 27.60 -10.17
CA ARG A 408 -12.06 27.13 -8.79
C ARG A 408 -10.91 27.69 -7.97
N TRP A 409 -11.22 28.24 -6.82
CA TRP A 409 -10.28 28.72 -5.83
C TRP A 409 -10.21 27.75 -4.67
N VAL A 410 -9.01 27.47 -4.18
CA VAL A 410 -8.78 26.63 -2.99
C VAL A 410 -7.89 27.40 -2.04
N ALA A 411 -8.31 27.50 -0.79
CA ALA A 411 -7.51 28.08 0.29
C ALA A 411 -7.54 27.15 1.50
N GLY A 412 -6.39 26.91 2.08
CA GLY A 412 -6.25 26.01 3.23
C GLY A 412 -5.31 26.55 4.28
N LEU A 413 -5.63 26.29 5.53
CA LEU A 413 -4.79 26.55 6.69
C LEU A 413 -4.62 25.25 7.48
N ARG A 414 -3.40 25.02 7.96
CA ARG A 414 -3.09 23.91 8.85
C ARG A 414 -2.11 24.35 9.93
N HIS A 415 -2.34 23.88 11.13
CA HIS A 415 -1.43 24.04 12.26
C HIS A 415 -1.18 22.65 12.87
N ASP A 416 0.07 22.34 13.12
CA ASP A 416 0.51 21.07 13.71
C ASP A 416 1.42 21.34 14.90
N GLN A 417 1.29 20.51 15.93
CA GLN A 417 2.09 20.55 17.15
C GLN A 417 2.56 19.16 17.54
#